data_60aceb80e0176895293a716e82398940
#
_entry.id   60aceb80e0176895293a716e82398940
#
_cell.length_a   1.000
_cell.length_b   1.000
_cell.length_c   1.000
_cell.angle_alpha   90.00
_cell.angle_beta   90.00
_cell.angle_gamma   90.00
#
_symmetry.space_group_name_H-M   'P 1'
#
loop_
_entity.id
_entity.type
_entity.pdbx_description
1 polymer ?
#
loop_
_entity_poly.entity_id
_entity_poly.type
_entity_poly.pdbx_seq_one_letter_code
_entity_poly.pdbx_strand_id
1 'polypeptide(L)'
;MSTVVAASRIGREMTAICGPAHVTEGPAECIAGCSPAVAVRPGSAQEIAAILRFANENNLAVAPAGGLTQQQMGRAPAQIDVLLYTHRLTDTEHYDPGDLTVGIGAGCTVAHLCATIGKDGLLFAPDPPLWERATIGGLLAAGITGPRRHGYGALRDYCIGIRFVTGDARIGKGGGRVVKNVAGYDMMKLLIGSWGTLAVITGASFKLFPAPRQMRTFVACFSNAAEAMAFRDHVLRSPLDPMCLELLSPQASALLTPGSPAASFWTISVRGTGSNTVLSRFRSELGSAVMHEMEGEKEAAFWRKVADFPALARERDPDSLLMSLVAPLRDIRRVLDLADEVAAANGFTLAAVGRIGHGNLAVCLAPAFGRQLTAANYITVMNTLNAQLPHDASLAILHAPAEVGGKVDTLRTPTHLASMRAVKGALDPKDILNRGRFLF
;
A
#
# COMPACT_ATOMS: atom_id res chain seq x y z
N MET A 1 23.35 32.13 0.00
CA MET A 1 22.96 32.01 -1.41
C MET A 1 21.45 31.83 -1.47
N SER A 2 20.75 32.68 -2.24
CA SER A 2 19.28 32.66 -2.33
C SER A 2 18.79 31.30 -2.83
N THR A 3 17.69 30.79 -2.26
CA THR A 3 17.02 29.52 -2.62
C THR A 3 16.75 29.40 -4.13
N VAL A 4 16.47 30.51 -4.80
CA VAL A 4 16.22 30.60 -6.25
C VAL A 4 17.48 30.31 -7.09
N VAL A 5 18.66 30.77 -6.65
CA VAL A 5 19.95 30.52 -7.38
C VAL A 5 20.34 29.03 -7.24
N ALA A 6 20.06 28.41 -6.09
CA ALA A 6 20.29 26.97 -5.90
C ALA A 6 19.36 26.13 -6.77
N ALA A 7 18.06 26.45 -6.84
CA ALA A 7 17.08 25.76 -7.68
C ALA A 7 17.47 25.79 -9.17
N SER A 8 17.89 26.93 -9.70
CA SER A 8 18.32 27.06 -11.11
C SER A 8 19.61 26.28 -11.45
N ARG A 9 20.49 26.04 -10.44
CA ARG A 9 21.66 25.17 -10.61
C ARG A 9 21.24 23.70 -10.68
N ILE A 10 20.37 23.25 -9.77
CA ILE A 10 19.84 21.89 -9.76
C ILE A 10 19.13 21.62 -11.09
N GLY A 11 18.24 22.52 -11.53
CA GLY A 11 17.50 22.38 -12.78
C GLY A 11 18.40 22.20 -14.01
N ARG A 12 19.49 22.96 -14.12
CA ARG A 12 20.46 22.83 -15.23
C ARG A 12 21.15 21.46 -15.25
N GLU A 13 21.63 20.98 -14.11
CA GLU A 13 22.27 19.66 -14.03
C GLU A 13 21.28 18.52 -14.33
N MET A 14 20.07 18.62 -13.81
CA MET A 14 19.02 17.64 -14.12
C MET A 14 18.67 17.65 -15.61
N THR A 15 18.65 18.82 -16.22
CA THR A 15 18.42 18.98 -17.66
C THR A 15 19.57 18.37 -18.50
N ALA A 16 20.81 18.50 -18.04
CA ALA A 16 21.96 17.85 -18.69
C ALA A 16 21.88 16.31 -18.62
N ILE A 17 21.32 15.75 -17.53
CA ILE A 17 21.18 14.29 -17.35
C ILE A 17 19.98 13.75 -18.12
N CYS A 18 18.79 14.35 -17.98
CA CYS A 18 17.51 13.78 -18.46
C CYS A 18 17.00 14.42 -19.76
N GLY A 19 17.55 15.55 -20.17
CA GLY A 19 17.02 16.41 -21.23
C GLY A 19 15.91 17.36 -20.75
N PRO A 20 15.72 18.50 -21.43
CA PRO A 20 14.84 19.59 -20.98
C PRO A 20 13.36 19.19 -20.92
N ALA A 21 12.90 18.26 -21.77
CA ALA A 21 11.51 17.78 -21.77
C ALA A 21 11.14 16.97 -20.52
N HIS A 22 12.13 16.55 -19.74
CA HIS A 22 11.95 15.62 -18.59
C HIS A 22 12.29 16.27 -17.25
N VAL A 23 12.46 17.58 -17.22
CA VAL A 23 12.74 18.37 -16.02
C VAL A 23 11.70 19.46 -15.88
N THR A 24 11.16 19.63 -14.70
CA THR A 24 10.22 20.71 -14.36
C THR A 24 10.79 21.45 -13.16
N GLU A 25 11.11 22.72 -13.29
CA GLU A 25 11.56 23.58 -12.21
C GLU A 25 10.36 24.16 -11.44
N GLY A 26 10.54 24.38 -10.13
CA GLY A 26 9.52 24.90 -9.24
C GLY A 26 8.65 23.82 -8.59
N PRO A 27 7.69 24.24 -7.75
CA PRO A 27 6.85 23.32 -6.97
C PRO A 27 5.80 22.66 -7.88
N ALA A 28 6.21 21.61 -8.61
CA ALA A 28 5.29 20.86 -9.47
C ALA A 28 4.20 20.16 -8.66
N GLU A 29 4.54 19.60 -7.50
CA GLU A 29 3.62 18.91 -6.59
C GLU A 29 4.12 19.00 -5.16
N CYS A 30 3.21 19.21 -4.22
CA CYS A 30 3.52 19.20 -2.79
C CYS A 30 3.33 17.78 -2.24
N ILE A 31 4.37 17.21 -1.61
CA ILE A 31 4.35 15.90 -0.98
C ILE A 31 4.33 16.08 0.53
N ALA A 32 3.19 15.80 1.14
CA ALA A 32 3.00 15.90 2.60
C ALA A 32 3.48 17.24 3.19
N GLY A 33 3.21 18.36 2.52
CA GLY A 33 3.60 19.71 2.93
C GLY A 33 4.98 20.16 2.43
N CYS A 34 5.76 19.30 1.78
CA CYS A 34 7.06 19.64 1.21
C CYS A 34 6.95 19.87 -0.31
N SER A 35 7.43 21.02 -0.77
CA SER A 35 7.49 21.37 -2.20
C SER A 35 8.91 21.12 -2.74
N PRO A 36 9.08 20.27 -3.78
CA PRO A 36 10.38 20.03 -4.39
C PRO A 36 10.88 21.26 -5.16
N ALA A 37 12.21 21.44 -5.22
CA ALA A 37 12.82 22.46 -6.05
C ALA A 37 12.75 22.09 -7.53
N VAL A 38 12.85 20.81 -7.86
CA VAL A 38 12.78 20.29 -9.23
C VAL A 38 12.12 18.91 -9.26
N ALA A 39 11.36 18.64 -10.31
CA ALA A 39 10.83 17.30 -10.61
C ALA A 39 11.54 16.77 -11.88
N VAL A 40 11.98 15.50 -11.82
CA VAL A 40 12.72 14.85 -12.90
C VAL A 40 12.10 13.54 -13.31
N ARG A 41 12.22 13.19 -14.59
CA ARG A 41 11.66 11.96 -15.17
C ARG A 41 12.75 11.21 -15.93
N PRO A 42 13.68 10.51 -15.20
CA PRO A 42 14.72 9.72 -15.85
C PRO A 42 14.14 8.57 -16.66
N GLY A 43 14.77 8.22 -17.77
CA GLY A 43 14.39 7.14 -18.68
C GLY A 43 15.18 5.85 -18.48
N SER A 44 16.21 5.87 -17.61
CA SER A 44 17.08 4.70 -17.39
C SER A 44 17.63 4.64 -15.98
N ALA A 45 18.12 3.46 -15.57
CA ALA A 45 18.84 3.29 -14.32
C ALA A 45 20.14 4.10 -14.27
N GLN A 46 20.76 4.33 -15.43
CA GLN A 46 21.97 5.13 -15.58
C GLN A 46 21.69 6.61 -15.29
N GLU A 47 20.59 7.17 -15.83
CA GLU A 47 20.16 8.52 -15.52
C GLU A 47 19.83 8.68 -14.03
N ILE A 48 19.15 7.70 -13.42
CA ILE A 48 18.88 7.68 -11.97
C ILE A 48 20.19 7.67 -11.18
N ALA A 49 21.16 6.84 -11.55
CA ALA A 49 22.46 6.81 -10.90
C ALA A 49 23.22 8.14 -11.02
N ALA A 50 23.15 8.81 -12.18
CA ALA A 50 23.73 10.15 -12.36
C ALA A 50 23.06 11.20 -11.47
N ILE A 51 21.71 11.21 -11.38
CA ILE A 51 20.95 12.09 -10.48
C ILE A 51 21.36 11.86 -9.03
N LEU A 52 21.40 10.59 -8.57
CA LEU A 52 21.73 10.26 -7.18
C LEU A 52 23.20 10.59 -6.85
N ARG A 53 24.14 10.44 -7.80
CA ARG A 53 25.53 10.86 -7.63
C ARG A 53 25.61 12.37 -7.41
N PHE A 54 24.97 13.15 -8.26
CA PHE A 54 24.90 14.61 -8.10
C PHE A 54 24.25 15.00 -6.77
N ALA A 55 23.16 14.32 -6.38
CA ALA A 55 22.50 14.57 -5.11
C ALA A 55 23.41 14.26 -3.91
N ASN A 56 24.18 13.16 -3.96
CA ASN A 56 25.17 12.82 -2.94
C ASN A 56 26.28 13.87 -2.81
N GLU A 57 26.81 14.34 -3.94
CA GLU A 57 27.88 15.36 -3.97
C GLU A 57 27.42 16.69 -3.38
N ASN A 58 26.14 17.03 -3.56
CA ASN A 58 25.56 18.31 -3.15
C ASN A 58 24.66 18.21 -1.92
N ASN A 59 24.57 17.03 -1.27
CA ASN A 59 23.74 16.74 -0.08
C ASN A 59 22.23 17.09 -0.31
N LEU A 60 21.70 16.79 -1.50
CA LEU A 60 20.30 17.04 -1.85
C LEU A 60 19.41 15.88 -1.43
N ALA A 61 18.20 16.20 -0.97
CA ALA A 61 17.18 15.21 -0.64
C ALA A 61 16.39 14.83 -1.91
N VAL A 62 16.31 13.52 -2.18
CA VAL A 62 15.62 12.94 -3.33
C VAL A 62 14.43 12.13 -2.87
N ALA A 63 13.23 12.45 -3.38
CA ALA A 63 12.03 11.65 -3.14
C ALA A 63 11.67 10.84 -4.40
N PRO A 64 11.84 9.50 -4.39
CA PRO A 64 11.35 8.66 -5.46
C PRO A 64 9.81 8.67 -5.52
N ALA A 65 9.26 8.76 -6.72
CA ALA A 65 7.82 8.83 -6.95
C ALA A 65 7.40 7.97 -8.16
N GLY A 66 6.23 7.37 -8.03
CA GLY A 66 5.46 6.79 -9.12
C GLY A 66 4.14 7.54 -9.25
N GLY A 67 3.00 6.84 -9.26
CA GLY A 67 1.66 7.43 -9.37
C GLY A 67 1.17 8.23 -8.16
N LEU A 68 2.00 8.53 -7.19
CA LEU A 68 1.72 9.33 -5.97
C LEU A 68 0.55 8.82 -5.12
N THR A 69 0.21 7.55 -5.24
CA THR A 69 -0.96 6.96 -4.56
C THR A 69 -0.75 6.74 -3.06
N GLN A 70 0.51 6.72 -2.60
CA GLN A 70 0.90 6.37 -1.23
C GLN A 70 1.82 7.42 -0.56
N GLN A 71 1.85 8.64 -1.08
CA GLN A 71 2.75 9.69 -0.58
C GLN A 71 2.38 10.26 0.79
N GLN A 72 1.22 9.90 1.33
CA GLN A 72 0.78 10.28 2.68
C GLN A 72 1.25 9.30 3.77
N MET A 73 1.75 8.10 3.37
CA MET A 73 2.23 7.10 4.34
C MET A 73 3.48 7.55 5.07
N GLY A 74 3.53 7.26 6.36
CA GLY A 74 4.68 7.54 7.22
C GLY A 74 4.77 9.00 7.62
N ARG A 75 5.96 9.42 8.04
CA ARG A 75 6.24 10.81 8.39
C ARG A 75 6.31 11.67 7.12
N ALA A 76 6.00 12.95 7.27
CA ALA A 76 6.30 13.91 6.22
C ALA A 76 7.81 13.91 5.95
N PRO A 77 8.27 14.00 4.68
CA PRO A 77 9.70 14.16 4.40
C PRO A 77 10.22 15.43 5.07
N ALA A 78 11.42 15.38 5.61
CA ALA A 78 12.05 16.57 6.21
C ALA A 78 12.39 17.64 5.15
N GLN A 79 12.72 17.19 3.93
CA GLN A 79 13.08 18.04 2.79
C GLN A 79 12.92 17.23 1.51
N ILE A 80 12.59 17.92 0.40
CA ILE A 80 12.63 17.37 -0.95
C ILE A 80 13.28 18.44 -1.86
N ASP A 81 14.48 18.18 -2.37
CA ASP A 81 15.09 19.02 -3.39
C ASP A 81 14.74 18.50 -4.78
N VAL A 82 14.76 17.17 -4.97
CA VAL A 82 14.49 16.50 -6.24
C VAL A 82 13.34 15.50 -6.07
N LEU A 83 12.24 15.69 -6.79
CA LEU A 83 11.18 14.71 -6.93
C LEU A 83 11.49 13.86 -8.17
N LEU A 84 11.83 12.58 -7.96
CA LEU A 84 12.28 11.66 -8.99
C LEU A 84 11.16 10.73 -9.42
N TYR A 85 10.54 10.97 -10.57
CA TYR A 85 9.48 10.12 -11.12
C TYR A 85 10.05 8.95 -11.92
N THR A 86 9.50 7.76 -11.70
CA THR A 86 9.86 6.55 -12.47
C THR A 86 8.98 6.32 -13.71
N HIS A 87 8.12 7.26 -14.07
CA HIS A 87 7.08 7.11 -15.11
C HIS A 87 7.59 6.65 -16.49
N ARG A 88 8.86 6.95 -16.84
CA ARG A 88 9.45 6.54 -18.12
C ARG A 88 10.01 5.12 -18.11
N LEU A 89 10.11 4.48 -16.94
CA LEU A 89 10.59 3.10 -16.81
C LEU A 89 9.41 2.13 -16.99
N THR A 90 8.91 1.97 -18.20
CA THR A 90 7.71 1.17 -18.50
C THR A 90 7.99 -0.09 -19.28
N ASP A 91 9.22 -0.34 -19.69
CA ASP A 91 9.59 -1.44 -20.58
C ASP A 91 9.27 -2.80 -19.98
N THR A 92 8.73 -3.68 -20.82
CA THR A 92 8.60 -5.10 -20.53
C THR A 92 9.90 -5.78 -20.94
N GLU A 93 10.73 -6.18 -19.97
CA GLU A 93 12.02 -6.83 -20.24
C GLU A 93 11.87 -8.27 -20.72
N HIS A 94 10.89 -8.98 -20.17
CA HIS A 94 10.48 -10.30 -20.61
C HIS A 94 9.02 -10.54 -20.23
N TYR A 95 8.36 -11.34 -21.01
CA TYR A 95 7.02 -11.84 -20.70
C TYR A 95 6.92 -13.24 -21.27
N ASP A 96 6.73 -14.22 -20.41
CA ASP A 96 6.57 -15.63 -20.77
C ASP A 96 5.30 -16.17 -20.12
N PRO A 97 4.19 -16.22 -20.88
CA PRO A 97 2.94 -16.81 -20.41
C PRO A 97 3.05 -18.29 -20.06
N GLY A 98 3.92 -19.05 -20.74
CA GLY A 98 4.14 -20.47 -20.47
C GLY A 98 4.78 -20.73 -19.11
N ASP A 99 5.79 -19.93 -18.75
CA ASP A 99 6.47 -19.98 -17.46
C ASP A 99 5.76 -19.15 -16.37
N LEU A 100 4.65 -18.49 -16.70
CA LEU A 100 3.90 -17.63 -15.78
C LEU A 100 4.78 -16.52 -15.17
N THR A 101 5.65 -15.89 -15.96
CA THR A 101 6.56 -14.86 -15.49
C THR A 101 6.51 -13.59 -16.33
N VAL A 102 6.72 -12.45 -15.67
CA VAL A 102 6.86 -11.13 -16.30
C VAL A 102 7.93 -10.31 -15.62
N GLY A 103 8.77 -9.63 -16.40
CA GLY A 103 9.70 -8.59 -15.94
C GLY A 103 9.29 -7.25 -16.52
N ILE A 104 9.06 -6.28 -15.63
CA ILE A 104 8.45 -5.00 -15.97
C ILE A 104 9.16 -3.82 -15.29
N GLY A 105 9.17 -2.66 -15.94
CA GLY A 105 9.71 -1.43 -15.41
C GLY A 105 8.88 -0.84 -14.27
N ALA A 106 9.55 -0.15 -13.35
CA ALA A 106 8.95 0.38 -12.12
C ALA A 106 7.87 1.44 -12.36
N GLY A 107 7.91 2.14 -13.48
CA GLY A 107 6.94 3.17 -13.86
C GLY A 107 5.65 2.64 -14.50
N CYS A 108 5.61 1.37 -14.89
CA CYS A 108 4.41 0.74 -15.41
C CYS A 108 3.30 0.73 -14.36
N THR A 109 2.06 1.08 -14.74
CA THR A 109 0.92 1.01 -13.82
C THR A 109 0.44 -0.43 -13.65
N VAL A 110 -0.13 -0.73 -12.49
CA VAL A 110 -0.71 -2.04 -12.20
C VAL A 110 -1.83 -2.37 -13.19
N ALA A 111 -2.66 -1.38 -13.53
CA ALA A 111 -3.74 -1.54 -14.51
C ALA A 111 -3.21 -1.93 -15.90
N HIS A 112 -2.13 -1.26 -16.36
CA HIS A 112 -1.52 -1.58 -17.66
C HIS A 112 -0.96 -3.01 -17.68
N LEU A 113 -0.24 -3.42 -16.63
CA LEU A 113 0.25 -4.79 -16.50
C LEU A 113 -0.91 -5.79 -16.54
N CYS A 114 -1.96 -5.57 -15.72
CA CYS A 114 -3.14 -6.45 -15.68
C CYS A 114 -3.83 -6.54 -17.03
N ALA A 115 -3.99 -5.44 -17.76
CA ALA A 115 -4.59 -5.43 -19.10
C ALA A 115 -3.74 -6.19 -20.13
N THR A 116 -2.41 -6.12 -20.01
CA THR A 116 -1.48 -6.81 -20.91
C THR A 116 -1.56 -8.31 -20.70
N ILE A 117 -1.37 -8.81 -19.49
CA ILE A 117 -1.32 -10.26 -19.20
C ILE A 117 -2.71 -10.91 -19.20
N GLY A 118 -3.76 -10.13 -18.96
CA GLY A 118 -5.14 -10.61 -19.00
C GLY A 118 -5.57 -11.15 -20.35
N LYS A 119 -4.94 -10.70 -21.45
CA LYS A 119 -5.17 -11.21 -22.82
C LYS A 119 -4.81 -12.68 -22.95
N ASP A 120 -3.84 -13.14 -22.16
CA ASP A 120 -3.39 -14.54 -22.12
C ASP A 120 -4.03 -15.34 -20.98
N GLY A 121 -5.11 -14.82 -20.36
CA GLY A 121 -5.81 -15.47 -19.26
C GLY A 121 -4.98 -15.55 -17.98
N LEU A 122 -4.06 -14.61 -17.77
CA LEU A 122 -3.20 -14.54 -16.58
C LEU A 122 -3.64 -13.46 -15.61
N LEU A 123 -3.27 -13.64 -14.35
CA LEU A 123 -3.57 -12.76 -13.24
C LEU A 123 -2.29 -12.28 -12.56
N PHE A 124 -2.18 -10.97 -12.38
CA PHE A 124 -1.27 -10.37 -11.42
C PHE A 124 -1.99 -10.30 -10.06
N ALA A 125 -1.48 -11.03 -9.07
CA ALA A 125 -2.17 -11.21 -7.80
C ALA A 125 -2.39 -9.91 -6.99
N PRO A 126 -1.45 -8.94 -6.94
CA PRO A 126 -1.68 -7.69 -6.23
C PRO A 126 -2.83 -6.88 -6.78
N ASP A 127 -3.66 -6.38 -5.89
CA ASP A 127 -4.81 -5.53 -6.15
C ASP A 127 -4.78 -4.28 -5.24
N PRO A 128 -3.74 -3.41 -5.39
CA PRO A 128 -3.59 -2.24 -4.53
C PRO A 128 -4.71 -1.22 -4.75
N PRO A 129 -4.93 -0.30 -3.78
CA PRO A 129 -5.78 0.85 -3.99
C PRO A 129 -5.26 1.73 -5.14
N LEU A 130 -6.17 2.39 -5.86
CA LEU A 130 -5.88 3.31 -6.96
C LEU A 130 -5.00 2.67 -8.06
N TRP A 131 -5.30 1.43 -8.42
CA TRP A 131 -4.48 0.59 -9.30
C TRP A 131 -4.23 1.17 -10.69
N GLU A 132 -5.13 2.02 -11.18
CA GLU A 132 -4.96 2.74 -12.45
C GLU A 132 -3.74 3.67 -12.42
N ARG A 133 -3.45 4.22 -11.24
CA ARG A 133 -2.35 5.16 -11.00
C ARG A 133 -1.17 4.50 -10.28
N ALA A 134 -1.43 3.47 -9.48
CA ALA A 134 -0.39 2.77 -8.73
C ALA A 134 0.63 2.16 -9.69
N THR A 135 1.91 2.53 -9.55
CA THR A 135 3.01 1.98 -10.35
C THR A 135 3.66 0.78 -9.66
N ILE A 136 4.29 -0.08 -10.44
CA ILE A 136 5.01 -1.27 -9.92
C ILE A 136 6.05 -0.90 -8.88
N GLY A 137 6.86 0.14 -9.13
CA GLY A 137 7.86 0.62 -8.17
C GLY A 137 7.23 1.16 -6.88
N GLY A 138 6.15 1.95 -7.01
CA GLY A 138 5.41 2.47 -5.88
C GLY A 138 4.73 1.38 -5.05
N LEU A 139 4.12 0.39 -5.72
CA LEU A 139 3.51 -0.79 -5.09
C LEU A 139 4.53 -1.56 -4.23
N LEU A 140 5.71 -1.86 -4.79
CA LEU A 140 6.78 -2.55 -4.09
C LEU A 140 7.35 -1.70 -2.94
N ALA A 141 7.67 -0.44 -3.21
CA ALA A 141 8.22 0.46 -2.20
C ALA A 141 7.27 0.63 -1.02
N ALA A 142 5.96 0.76 -1.26
CA ALA A 142 4.95 0.89 -0.20
C ALA A 142 4.64 -0.43 0.51
N GLY A 143 4.85 -1.58 -0.15
CA GLY A 143 4.53 -2.89 0.39
C GLY A 143 3.03 -3.15 0.56
N ILE A 144 2.19 -2.41 -0.17
CA ILE A 144 0.74 -2.47 -0.05
C ILE A 144 0.17 -3.59 -0.91
N THR A 145 -0.83 -4.26 -0.37
CA THR A 145 -1.61 -5.29 -1.04
C THR A 145 -3.10 -5.04 -0.81
N GLY A 146 -3.94 -5.52 -1.72
CA GLY A 146 -5.39 -5.50 -1.59
C GLY A 146 -5.97 -6.78 -0.98
N PRO A 147 -7.27 -7.00 -1.17
CA PRO A 147 -8.03 -8.16 -0.66
C PRO A 147 -7.49 -9.52 -1.10
N ARG A 148 -6.93 -9.63 -2.31
CA ARG A 148 -6.38 -10.87 -2.86
C ARG A 148 -5.18 -11.42 -2.10
N ARG A 149 -4.60 -10.64 -1.20
CA ARG A 149 -3.56 -11.15 -0.29
C ARG A 149 -3.99 -12.40 0.46
N HIS A 150 -5.29 -12.57 0.70
CA HIS A 150 -5.80 -13.75 1.40
C HIS A 150 -5.49 -15.05 0.65
N GLY A 151 -5.83 -15.15 -0.62
CA GLY A 151 -5.61 -16.36 -1.41
C GLY A 151 -4.20 -16.47 -2.01
N TYR A 152 -3.52 -15.33 -2.28
CA TYR A 152 -2.25 -15.35 -3.00
C TYR A 152 -1.02 -15.01 -2.17
N GLY A 153 -1.18 -14.54 -0.93
CA GLY A 153 -0.05 -14.16 -0.09
C GLY A 153 0.43 -12.71 -0.31
N ALA A 154 1.63 -12.42 0.18
CA ALA A 154 2.22 -11.09 0.14
C ALA A 154 3.03 -10.84 -1.14
N LEU A 155 3.29 -9.57 -1.46
CA LEU A 155 4.13 -9.16 -2.61
C LEU A 155 5.46 -9.93 -2.69
N ARG A 156 6.09 -10.18 -1.54
CA ARG A 156 7.38 -10.89 -1.44
C ARG A 156 7.31 -12.38 -1.81
N ASP A 157 6.10 -12.95 -1.90
CA ASP A 157 5.92 -14.37 -2.18
C ASP A 157 5.91 -14.65 -3.70
N TYR A 158 5.69 -13.63 -4.52
CA TYR A 158 5.67 -13.73 -5.97
C TYR A 158 6.54 -12.71 -6.71
N CYS A 159 7.20 -11.77 -6.01
CA CYS A 159 8.27 -10.97 -6.57
C CYS A 159 9.56 -11.80 -6.59
N ILE A 160 9.98 -12.24 -7.79
CA ILE A 160 11.12 -13.16 -7.97
C ILE A 160 12.40 -12.45 -8.37
N GLY A 161 12.34 -11.17 -8.73
CA GLY A 161 13.49 -10.35 -9.05
C GLY A 161 13.20 -8.87 -8.90
N ILE A 162 14.23 -8.09 -8.58
CA ILE A 162 14.14 -6.64 -8.41
C ILE A 162 15.40 -5.95 -8.96
N ARG A 163 15.23 -4.80 -9.59
CA ARG A 163 16.28 -3.90 -10.06
C ARG A 163 16.14 -2.57 -9.37
N PHE A 164 17.25 -1.98 -9.00
CA PHE A 164 17.25 -0.76 -8.19
C PHE A 164 18.54 0.04 -8.34
N VAL A 165 18.50 1.28 -7.89
CA VAL A 165 19.68 2.13 -7.71
C VAL A 165 19.72 2.57 -6.24
N THR A 166 20.82 2.29 -5.54
CA THR A 166 21.03 2.66 -4.13
C THR A 166 21.26 4.15 -3.97
N GLY A 167 21.11 4.68 -2.75
CA GLY A 167 21.35 6.09 -2.46
C GLY A 167 22.78 6.55 -2.80
N ASP A 168 23.78 5.68 -2.73
CA ASP A 168 25.16 5.92 -3.17
C ASP A 168 25.39 5.70 -4.68
N ALA A 169 24.32 5.69 -5.47
CA ALA A 169 24.32 5.62 -6.94
C ALA A 169 24.83 4.29 -7.57
N ARG A 170 24.84 3.19 -6.81
CA ARG A 170 25.16 1.87 -7.37
C ARG A 170 23.92 1.23 -7.98
N ILE A 171 24.05 0.78 -9.25
CA ILE A 171 23.00 0.02 -9.92
C ILE A 171 23.10 -1.44 -9.45
N GLY A 172 21.99 -1.99 -8.94
CA GLY A 172 21.91 -3.32 -8.39
C GLY A 172 20.73 -4.11 -8.91
N LYS A 173 20.84 -5.43 -8.75
CA LYS A 173 19.76 -6.37 -8.98
C LYS A 173 19.79 -7.49 -7.93
N GLY A 174 18.61 -8.01 -7.58
CA GLY A 174 18.45 -9.18 -6.72
C GLY A 174 17.44 -10.14 -7.35
N GLY A 175 17.61 -11.45 -7.11
CA GLY A 175 16.76 -12.46 -7.74
C GLY A 175 16.97 -12.59 -9.25
N GLY A 176 15.97 -13.07 -9.96
CA GLY A 176 16.06 -13.33 -11.40
C GLY A 176 14.72 -13.65 -12.04
N ARG A 177 14.74 -14.42 -13.13
CA ARG A 177 13.55 -14.86 -13.87
C ARG A 177 13.02 -16.22 -13.39
N VAL A 178 13.76 -16.91 -12.52
CA VAL A 178 13.43 -18.26 -12.06
C VAL A 178 12.92 -18.23 -10.63
N VAL A 179 11.91 -19.03 -10.34
CA VAL A 179 11.24 -19.10 -9.02
C VAL A 179 12.20 -19.61 -7.92
N LYS A 180 13.22 -20.42 -8.27
CA LYS A 180 14.25 -20.87 -7.34
C LYS A 180 15.58 -20.18 -7.63
N ASN A 181 15.81 -19.04 -7.02
CA ASN A 181 17.12 -18.39 -7.00
C ASN A 181 17.58 -18.28 -5.54
N VAL A 182 18.60 -19.02 -5.19
CA VAL A 182 19.22 -19.04 -3.84
C VAL A 182 20.58 -18.36 -3.81
N ALA A 183 21.02 -17.75 -4.93
CA ALA A 183 22.27 -17.03 -5.01
C ALA A 183 22.10 -15.56 -4.61
N GLY A 184 22.92 -15.10 -3.67
CA GLY A 184 22.93 -13.72 -3.19
C GLY A 184 21.87 -13.42 -2.13
N TYR A 185 21.81 -12.14 -1.73
CA TYR A 185 20.84 -11.66 -0.75
C TYR A 185 19.45 -11.48 -1.37
N ASP A 186 18.41 -11.74 -0.59
CA ASP A 186 17.03 -11.53 -0.99
C ASP A 186 16.66 -10.02 -0.91
N MET A 187 17.11 -9.30 -1.93
CA MET A 187 16.87 -7.86 -2.05
C MET A 187 15.38 -7.53 -2.22
N MET A 188 14.57 -8.48 -2.74
CA MET A 188 13.13 -8.28 -2.88
C MET A 188 12.48 -8.06 -1.50
N LYS A 189 12.78 -8.95 -0.54
CA LYS A 189 12.25 -8.84 0.83
C LYS A 189 12.74 -7.60 1.57
N LEU A 190 13.94 -7.10 1.25
CA LEU A 190 14.49 -5.89 1.86
C LEU A 190 13.85 -4.62 1.31
N LEU A 191 13.65 -4.53 -0.02
CA LEU A 191 13.18 -3.32 -0.67
C LEU A 191 11.64 -3.20 -0.69
N ILE A 192 10.90 -4.31 -0.58
CA ILE A 192 9.44 -4.28 -0.43
C ILE A 192 9.09 -3.70 0.94
N GLY A 193 8.34 -2.60 0.94
CA GLY A 193 7.96 -1.88 2.15
C GLY A 193 9.04 -0.92 2.69
N SER A 194 10.06 -0.61 1.90
CA SER A 194 11.13 0.34 2.27
C SER A 194 10.74 1.81 2.14
N TRP A 195 9.60 2.12 1.56
CA TRP A 195 9.08 3.47 1.27
C TRP A 195 10.05 4.35 0.47
N GLY A 196 10.87 3.71 -0.38
CA GLY A 196 11.88 4.42 -1.17
C GLY A 196 13.00 5.06 -0.35
N THR A 197 13.20 4.61 0.90
CA THR A 197 14.28 5.13 1.77
C THR A 197 15.59 4.39 1.59
N LEU A 198 15.61 3.22 0.97
CA LEU A 198 16.80 2.38 0.80
C LEU A 198 17.37 2.44 -0.62
N ALA A 199 16.50 2.53 -1.62
CA ALA A 199 16.87 2.55 -3.03
C ALA A 199 15.72 3.07 -3.89
N VAL A 200 16.04 3.48 -5.12
CA VAL A 200 15.06 3.74 -6.19
C VAL A 200 14.85 2.45 -6.95
N ILE A 201 13.64 1.87 -6.89
CA ILE A 201 13.29 0.67 -7.64
C ILE A 201 13.10 1.05 -9.12
N THR A 202 13.79 0.35 -10.02
CA THR A 202 13.76 0.60 -11.47
C THR A 202 12.97 -0.45 -12.25
N GLY A 203 12.70 -1.61 -11.65
CA GLY A 203 11.90 -2.66 -12.23
C GLY A 203 11.84 -3.90 -11.36
N ALA A 204 10.96 -4.84 -11.73
CA ALA A 204 10.82 -6.10 -11.00
C ALA A 204 10.39 -7.23 -11.93
N SER A 205 10.60 -8.46 -11.46
CA SER A 205 10.10 -9.68 -12.09
C SER A 205 9.14 -10.39 -11.14
N PHE A 206 8.03 -10.88 -11.69
CA PHE A 206 6.96 -11.50 -10.92
C PHE A 206 6.60 -12.86 -11.46
N LYS A 207 6.20 -13.74 -10.55
CA LYS A 207 5.40 -14.92 -10.86
C LYS A 207 3.95 -14.48 -11.05
N LEU A 208 3.31 -15.00 -12.10
CA LEU A 208 1.90 -14.81 -12.42
C LEU A 208 1.08 -16.04 -12.04
N PHE A 209 -0.23 -15.90 -12.10
CA PHE A 209 -1.18 -16.97 -11.82
C PHE A 209 -2.17 -17.10 -12.98
N PRO A 210 -2.72 -18.30 -13.24
CA PRO A 210 -3.87 -18.43 -14.13
C PRO A 210 -5.05 -17.63 -13.57
N ALA A 211 -5.73 -16.87 -14.44
CA ALA A 211 -6.92 -16.14 -14.04
C ALA A 211 -8.08 -17.11 -13.76
N PRO A 212 -8.80 -16.98 -12.64
CA PRO A 212 -9.97 -17.79 -12.36
C PRO A 212 -11.05 -17.58 -13.45
N ARG A 213 -11.65 -18.68 -13.92
CA ARG A 213 -12.72 -18.62 -14.93
C ARG A 213 -14.01 -18.06 -14.38
N GLN A 214 -14.33 -18.36 -13.13
CA GLN A 214 -15.52 -17.88 -12.46
C GLN A 214 -15.17 -17.42 -11.05
N MET A 215 -15.82 -16.35 -10.64
CA MET A 215 -15.70 -15.76 -9.30
C MET A 215 -17.10 -15.41 -8.81
N ARG A 216 -17.34 -15.64 -7.52
CA ARG A 216 -18.58 -15.25 -6.86
C ARG A 216 -18.27 -14.73 -5.47
N THR A 217 -18.92 -13.64 -5.09
CA THR A 217 -18.81 -13.09 -3.75
C THR A 217 -20.06 -13.38 -2.95
N PHE A 218 -19.88 -13.92 -1.76
CA PHE A 218 -20.90 -14.22 -0.76
C PHE A 218 -20.78 -13.19 0.37
N VAL A 219 -21.85 -12.46 0.65
CA VAL A 219 -21.91 -11.43 1.69
C VAL A 219 -22.78 -11.93 2.82
N ALA A 220 -22.16 -12.15 3.98
CA ALA A 220 -22.83 -12.49 5.22
C ALA A 220 -22.95 -11.26 6.12
N CYS A 221 -24.10 -11.07 6.79
CA CYS A 221 -24.43 -9.90 7.60
C CYS A 221 -24.66 -10.30 9.06
N PHE A 222 -24.16 -9.46 9.99
CA PHE A 222 -24.17 -9.72 11.43
C PHE A 222 -24.53 -8.46 12.20
N SER A 223 -25.21 -8.62 13.34
CA SER A 223 -25.64 -7.51 14.20
C SER A 223 -24.46 -6.87 14.94
N ASN A 224 -23.37 -7.60 15.15
CA ASN A 224 -22.20 -7.13 15.89
C ASN A 224 -20.89 -7.80 15.38
N ALA A 225 -19.76 -7.20 15.76
CA ALA A 225 -18.43 -7.70 15.38
C ALA A 225 -18.15 -9.11 15.95
N ALA A 226 -18.74 -9.49 17.09
CA ALA A 226 -18.52 -10.80 17.70
C ALA A 226 -19.03 -11.93 16.82
N GLU A 227 -20.26 -11.79 16.34
CA GLU A 227 -20.89 -12.76 15.43
C GLU A 227 -20.13 -12.83 14.10
N ALA A 228 -19.73 -11.68 13.54
CA ALA A 228 -18.92 -11.64 12.34
C ALA A 228 -17.58 -12.37 12.53
N MET A 229 -16.90 -12.19 13.66
CA MET A 229 -15.63 -12.88 13.91
C MET A 229 -15.81 -14.38 14.19
N ALA A 230 -16.91 -14.80 14.80
CA ALA A 230 -17.24 -16.22 14.94
C ALA A 230 -17.46 -16.88 13.55
N PHE A 231 -18.12 -16.17 12.64
CA PHE A 231 -18.28 -16.62 11.25
C PHE A 231 -16.95 -16.68 10.50
N ARG A 232 -16.04 -15.68 10.67
CA ARG A 232 -14.68 -15.77 10.15
C ARG A 232 -13.99 -17.06 10.59
N ASP A 233 -14.06 -17.39 11.89
CA ASP A 233 -13.43 -18.59 12.44
C ASP A 233 -14.05 -19.88 11.87
N HIS A 234 -15.35 -19.86 11.57
CA HIS A 234 -16.00 -20.95 10.84
C HIS A 234 -15.43 -21.08 9.43
N VAL A 235 -15.32 -19.99 8.66
CA VAL A 235 -14.74 -20.00 7.32
C VAL A 235 -13.31 -20.50 7.31
N LEU A 236 -12.47 -20.02 8.24
CA LEU A 236 -11.06 -20.42 8.32
C LEU A 236 -10.84 -21.89 8.74
N ARG A 237 -11.83 -22.51 9.42
CA ARG A 237 -11.81 -23.95 9.77
C ARG A 237 -12.52 -24.84 8.76
N SER A 238 -13.26 -24.25 7.83
CA SER A 238 -13.96 -24.98 6.78
C SER A 238 -12.98 -25.49 5.72
N PRO A 239 -13.41 -26.40 4.85
CA PRO A 239 -12.60 -26.83 3.71
C PRO A 239 -12.63 -25.84 2.53
N LEU A 240 -13.13 -24.63 2.74
CA LEU A 240 -13.14 -23.58 1.73
C LEU A 240 -11.77 -22.91 1.63
N ASP A 241 -11.39 -22.56 0.40
CA ASP A 241 -10.18 -21.77 0.10
C ASP A 241 -10.60 -20.47 -0.61
N PRO A 242 -11.01 -19.45 0.13
CA PRO A 242 -11.46 -18.19 -0.48
C PRO A 242 -10.30 -17.38 -1.03
N MET A 243 -10.48 -16.78 -2.21
CA MET A 243 -9.55 -15.81 -2.77
C MET A 243 -9.43 -14.55 -1.90
N CYS A 244 -10.56 -14.08 -1.35
CA CYS A 244 -10.60 -12.92 -0.46
C CYS A 244 -11.54 -13.20 0.71
N LEU A 245 -11.20 -12.67 1.89
CA LEU A 245 -12.00 -12.75 3.12
C LEU A 245 -11.87 -11.42 3.87
N GLU A 246 -12.87 -10.55 3.71
CA GLU A 246 -12.84 -9.17 4.24
C GLU A 246 -14.02 -8.93 5.19
N LEU A 247 -13.72 -8.27 6.31
CA LEU A 247 -14.70 -7.70 7.24
C LEU A 247 -14.94 -6.23 6.88
N LEU A 248 -16.19 -5.80 6.89
CA LEU A 248 -16.58 -4.40 6.80
C LEU A 248 -17.40 -4.01 8.01
N SER A 249 -17.03 -2.91 8.68
CA SER A 249 -17.91 -2.30 9.69
C SER A 249 -19.16 -1.70 9.04
N PRO A 250 -20.23 -1.40 9.80
CA PRO A 250 -21.43 -0.76 9.25
C PRO A 250 -21.11 0.53 8.48
N GLN A 251 -20.22 1.37 9.00
CA GLN A 251 -19.83 2.63 8.34
C GLN A 251 -19.04 2.40 7.05
N ALA A 252 -18.16 1.38 7.02
CA ALA A 252 -17.46 0.97 5.80
C ALA A 252 -18.44 0.39 4.77
N SER A 253 -19.38 -0.47 5.21
CA SER A 253 -20.43 -1.01 4.36
C SER A 253 -21.28 0.10 3.74
N ALA A 254 -21.68 1.10 4.52
CA ALA A 254 -22.43 2.26 4.03
C ALA A 254 -21.66 3.10 3.00
N LEU A 255 -20.33 3.23 3.19
CA LEU A 255 -19.48 3.96 2.24
C LEU A 255 -19.31 3.19 0.92
N LEU A 256 -19.06 1.88 1.00
CA LEU A 256 -18.72 1.06 -0.18
C LEU A 256 -19.94 0.60 -0.97
N THR A 257 -21.08 0.41 -0.29
CA THR A 257 -22.35 -0.09 -0.87
C THR A 257 -23.54 0.78 -0.43
N PRO A 258 -23.57 2.08 -0.78
CA PRO A 258 -24.63 2.98 -0.37
C PRO A 258 -25.99 2.48 -0.86
N GLY A 259 -26.98 2.52 0.03
CA GLY A 259 -28.35 2.05 -0.25
C GLY A 259 -28.56 0.53 -0.19
N SER A 260 -27.49 -0.24 0.07
CA SER A 260 -27.62 -1.67 0.31
C SER A 260 -28.21 -1.96 1.69
N PRO A 261 -29.10 -2.97 1.85
CA PRO A 261 -29.53 -3.43 3.17
C PRO A 261 -28.37 -3.84 4.08
N ALA A 262 -27.26 -4.28 3.53
CA ALA A 262 -26.04 -4.64 4.25
C ALA A 262 -25.32 -3.43 4.91
N ALA A 263 -25.65 -2.20 4.51
CA ALA A 263 -24.97 -0.98 4.98
C ALA A 263 -25.13 -0.70 6.49
N SER A 264 -26.09 -1.33 7.17
CA SER A 264 -26.31 -1.16 8.61
C SER A 264 -25.73 -2.29 9.45
N PHE A 265 -25.05 -3.26 8.82
CA PHE A 265 -24.56 -4.46 9.47
C PHE A 265 -23.03 -4.56 9.40
N TRP A 266 -22.46 -5.31 10.33
CA TRP A 266 -21.13 -5.90 10.14
C TRP A 266 -21.23 -6.94 9.04
N THR A 267 -20.39 -6.85 8.03
CA THR A 267 -20.43 -7.80 6.93
C THR A 267 -19.10 -8.54 6.78
N ILE A 268 -19.19 -9.82 6.41
CA ILE A 268 -18.06 -10.57 5.90
C ILE A 268 -18.33 -10.89 4.43
N SER A 269 -17.39 -10.46 3.59
CA SER A 269 -17.40 -10.73 2.16
C SER A 269 -16.39 -11.82 1.84
N VAL A 270 -16.86 -12.92 1.31
CA VAL A 270 -16.08 -14.12 0.94
C VAL A 270 -16.06 -14.24 -0.57
N ARG A 271 -14.88 -14.14 -1.19
CA ARG A 271 -14.72 -14.34 -2.63
C ARG A 271 -14.31 -15.76 -2.94
N GLY A 272 -15.22 -16.55 -3.48
CA GLY A 272 -14.95 -17.91 -3.98
C GLY A 272 -14.56 -17.89 -5.47
N THR A 273 -13.74 -18.86 -5.85
CA THR A 273 -13.32 -19.07 -7.25
C THR A 273 -13.43 -20.54 -7.62
N GLY A 274 -13.67 -20.84 -8.89
CA GLY A 274 -13.69 -22.21 -9.38
C GLY A 274 -14.87 -22.52 -10.30
N SER A 275 -15.20 -23.81 -10.46
CA SER A 275 -16.38 -24.25 -11.20
C SER A 275 -17.68 -23.95 -10.44
N ASN A 276 -18.83 -24.03 -11.13
CA ASN A 276 -20.14 -23.90 -10.47
C ASN A 276 -20.32 -24.87 -9.29
N THR A 277 -19.79 -26.09 -9.39
CA THR A 277 -19.83 -27.06 -8.30
C THR A 277 -19.07 -26.57 -7.07
N VAL A 278 -17.86 -25.98 -7.27
CA VAL A 278 -17.07 -25.40 -6.19
C VAL A 278 -17.81 -24.20 -5.57
N LEU A 279 -18.34 -23.31 -6.41
CA LEU A 279 -19.08 -22.13 -5.94
C LEU A 279 -20.38 -22.50 -5.21
N SER A 280 -21.08 -23.58 -5.63
CA SER A 280 -22.23 -24.12 -4.90
C SER A 280 -21.83 -24.69 -3.54
N ARG A 281 -20.64 -25.30 -3.42
CA ARG A 281 -20.11 -25.73 -2.13
C ARG A 281 -19.82 -24.54 -1.21
N PHE A 282 -19.25 -23.44 -1.73
CA PHE A 282 -19.10 -22.19 -0.94
C PHE A 282 -20.46 -21.79 -0.36
N ARG A 283 -21.52 -21.74 -1.19
CA ARG A 283 -22.88 -21.36 -0.74
C ARG A 283 -23.40 -22.29 0.36
N SER A 284 -23.20 -23.60 0.22
CA SER A 284 -23.66 -24.60 1.19
C SER A 284 -22.91 -24.49 2.52
N GLU A 285 -21.57 -24.38 2.50
CA GLU A 285 -20.72 -24.31 3.70
C GLU A 285 -20.89 -23.00 4.47
N LEU A 286 -21.08 -21.86 3.75
CA LEU A 286 -21.34 -20.56 4.37
C LEU A 286 -22.75 -20.44 4.96
N GLY A 287 -23.69 -21.28 4.53
CA GLY A 287 -25.01 -21.47 5.14
C GLY A 287 -25.94 -20.25 5.05
N SER A 288 -26.86 -20.16 6.02
CA SER A 288 -27.93 -19.15 6.06
C SER A 288 -27.46 -17.72 6.39
N ALA A 289 -26.22 -17.55 6.86
CA ALA A 289 -25.65 -16.22 7.13
C ALA A 289 -25.43 -15.39 5.85
N VAL A 290 -25.32 -16.04 4.68
CA VAL A 290 -25.19 -15.36 3.38
C VAL A 290 -26.52 -14.73 2.98
N MET A 291 -26.56 -13.42 2.96
CA MET A 291 -27.74 -12.62 2.61
C MET A 291 -27.75 -12.19 1.15
N HIS A 292 -26.56 -12.11 0.54
CA HIS A 292 -26.43 -11.60 -0.82
C HIS A 292 -25.27 -12.28 -1.57
N GLU A 293 -25.42 -12.43 -2.87
CA GLU A 293 -24.38 -12.94 -3.77
C GLU A 293 -24.15 -11.96 -4.91
N MET A 294 -22.90 -11.84 -5.36
CA MET A 294 -22.50 -10.99 -6.49
C MET A 294 -21.63 -11.76 -7.47
N GLU A 295 -21.83 -11.48 -8.76
CA GLU A 295 -21.07 -12.05 -9.88
C GLU A 295 -20.77 -10.97 -10.93
N GLY A 296 -19.83 -11.26 -11.84
CA GLY A 296 -19.50 -10.43 -12.99
C GLY A 296 -19.03 -9.02 -12.64
N GLU A 297 -19.50 -8.03 -13.38
CA GLU A 297 -19.03 -6.64 -13.23
C GLU A 297 -19.35 -6.03 -11.85
N LYS A 298 -20.49 -6.37 -11.27
CA LYS A 298 -20.88 -5.88 -9.94
C LYS A 298 -19.93 -6.41 -8.87
N GLU A 299 -19.53 -7.66 -8.98
CA GLU A 299 -18.57 -8.32 -8.12
C GLU A 299 -17.18 -7.69 -8.24
N ALA A 300 -16.70 -7.49 -9.46
CA ALA A 300 -15.42 -6.83 -9.72
C ALA A 300 -15.39 -5.39 -9.20
N ALA A 301 -16.46 -4.62 -9.43
CA ALA A 301 -16.59 -3.25 -8.94
C ALA A 301 -16.62 -3.18 -7.39
N PHE A 302 -17.28 -4.13 -6.72
CA PHE A 302 -17.30 -4.22 -5.27
C PHE A 302 -15.86 -4.39 -4.72
N TRP A 303 -15.11 -5.37 -5.20
CA TRP A 303 -13.74 -5.60 -4.73
C TRP A 303 -12.79 -4.47 -5.05
N ARG A 304 -13.04 -3.74 -6.14
CA ARG A 304 -12.31 -2.51 -6.44
C ARG A 304 -12.53 -1.47 -5.35
N LYS A 305 -13.79 -1.21 -4.98
CA LYS A 305 -14.12 -0.28 -3.89
C LYS A 305 -13.55 -0.74 -2.55
N VAL A 306 -13.57 -2.04 -2.25
CA VAL A 306 -12.95 -2.59 -1.03
C VAL A 306 -11.44 -2.31 -1.02
N ALA A 307 -10.74 -2.51 -2.13
CA ALA A 307 -9.33 -2.16 -2.24
C ALA A 307 -9.09 -0.66 -2.09
N ASP A 308 -9.97 0.17 -2.66
CA ASP A 308 -9.88 1.63 -2.68
C ASP A 308 -10.42 2.29 -1.38
N PHE A 309 -10.90 1.50 -0.41
CA PHE A 309 -11.46 2.02 0.85
C PHE A 309 -10.61 3.14 1.50
N PRO A 310 -9.26 3.03 1.60
CA PRO A 310 -8.47 4.10 2.19
C PRO A 310 -8.56 5.43 1.44
N ALA A 311 -8.65 5.39 0.11
CA ALA A 311 -8.79 6.57 -0.73
C ALA A 311 -10.20 7.16 -0.62
N LEU A 312 -11.23 6.31 -0.71
CA LEU A 312 -12.64 6.70 -0.61
C LEU A 312 -12.99 7.29 0.77
N ALA A 313 -12.45 6.70 1.83
CA ALA A 313 -12.65 7.20 3.19
C ALA A 313 -12.07 8.61 3.37
N ARG A 314 -10.85 8.84 2.88
CA ARG A 314 -10.19 10.16 2.90
C ARG A 314 -10.90 11.19 2.02
N GLU A 315 -11.39 10.77 0.84
CA GLU A 315 -12.13 11.68 -0.06
C GLU A 315 -13.44 12.14 0.58
N ARG A 316 -14.14 11.21 1.26
CA ARG A 316 -15.38 11.54 2.00
C ARG A 316 -15.12 12.45 3.18
N ASP A 317 -14.10 12.15 3.97
CA ASP A 317 -13.76 12.86 5.22
C ASP A 317 -12.26 13.22 5.23
N PRO A 318 -11.85 14.36 4.65
CA PRO A 318 -10.44 14.79 4.59
C PRO A 318 -9.81 15.00 5.97
N ASP A 319 -10.62 15.30 6.99
CA ASP A 319 -10.19 15.46 8.39
C ASP A 319 -10.14 14.11 9.14
N SER A 320 -10.31 12.99 8.46
CA SER A 320 -10.23 11.67 9.10
C SER A 320 -8.79 11.28 9.43
N LEU A 321 -8.65 10.43 10.47
CA LEU A 321 -7.43 9.71 10.77
C LEU A 321 -7.52 8.31 10.15
N LEU A 322 -6.68 8.02 9.17
CA LEU A 322 -6.63 6.72 8.53
C LEU A 322 -5.39 5.94 8.98
N MET A 323 -5.60 4.72 9.45
CA MET A 323 -4.57 3.86 10.03
C MET A 323 -4.59 2.47 9.42
N SER A 324 -3.42 1.83 9.38
CA SER A 324 -3.28 0.38 9.26
C SER A 324 -2.95 -0.20 10.63
N LEU A 325 -3.79 -1.12 11.10
CA LEU A 325 -3.56 -1.90 12.31
C LEU A 325 -3.28 -3.34 11.89
N VAL A 326 -2.19 -3.91 12.39
CA VAL A 326 -1.83 -5.31 12.12
C VAL A 326 -1.64 -6.03 13.45
N ALA A 327 -2.29 -7.18 13.60
CA ALA A 327 -2.20 -7.98 14.81
C ALA A 327 -2.26 -9.48 14.48
N PRO A 328 -1.77 -10.36 15.36
CA PRO A 328 -2.03 -11.79 15.28
C PRO A 328 -3.53 -12.07 15.17
N LEU A 329 -3.90 -13.13 14.43
CA LEU A 329 -5.32 -13.47 14.19
C LEU A 329 -6.14 -13.63 15.48
N ARG A 330 -5.52 -14.12 16.58
CA ARG A 330 -6.14 -14.26 17.89
C ARG A 330 -6.52 -12.92 18.52
N ASP A 331 -5.78 -11.85 18.20
CA ASP A 331 -5.93 -10.53 18.83
C ASP A 331 -6.69 -9.52 17.94
N ILE A 332 -6.95 -9.86 16.67
CA ILE A 332 -7.53 -8.91 15.69
C ILE A 332 -8.89 -8.36 16.15
N ARG A 333 -9.71 -9.19 16.81
CA ARG A 333 -10.98 -8.75 17.38
C ARG A 333 -10.76 -7.71 18.48
N ARG A 334 -9.88 -8.03 19.44
CA ARG A 334 -9.55 -7.14 20.55
C ARG A 334 -9.02 -5.79 20.04
N VAL A 335 -8.19 -5.81 18.98
CA VAL A 335 -7.67 -4.60 18.36
C VAL A 335 -8.77 -3.77 17.72
N LEU A 336 -9.75 -4.41 17.09
CA LEU A 336 -10.91 -3.75 16.49
C LEU A 336 -11.80 -3.13 17.55
N ASP A 337 -12.17 -3.89 18.59
CA ASP A 337 -12.98 -3.43 19.71
C ASP A 337 -12.30 -2.22 20.41
N LEU A 338 -10.99 -2.31 20.68
CA LEU A 338 -10.20 -1.20 21.25
C LEU A 338 -10.24 0.05 20.37
N ALA A 339 -10.06 -0.12 19.05
CA ALA A 339 -10.09 1.02 18.13
C ALA A 339 -11.46 1.71 18.12
N ASP A 340 -12.56 0.95 18.20
CA ASP A 340 -13.93 1.47 18.24
C ASP A 340 -14.22 2.18 19.57
N GLU A 341 -13.86 1.58 20.70
CA GLU A 341 -14.00 2.18 22.04
C GLU A 341 -13.23 3.50 22.17
N VAL A 342 -11.97 3.51 21.74
CA VAL A 342 -11.13 4.72 21.78
C VAL A 342 -11.66 5.79 20.85
N ALA A 343 -12.15 5.42 19.66
CA ALA A 343 -12.79 6.35 18.74
C ALA A 343 -14.04 6.99 19.36
N ALA A 344 -14.97 6.19 19.87
CA ALA A 344 -16.22 6.66 20.46
C ALA A 344 -15.98 7.58 21.67
N ALA A 345 -15.04 7.22 22.56
CA ALA A 345 -14.68 8.01 23.73
C ALA A 345 -14.11 9.39 23.38
N ASN A 346 -13.55 9.55 22.18
CA ASN A 346 -12.92 10.81 21.73
C ASN A 346 -13.71 11.57 20.64
N GLY A 347 -14.96 11.16 20.39
CA GLY A 347 -15.86 11.87 19.47
C GLY A 347 -15.64 11.53 17.99
N PHE A 348 -15.08 10.35 17.70
CA PHE A 348 -14.95 9.80 16.34
C PHE A 348 -15.95 8.68 16.09
N THR A 349 -16.24 8.45 14.83
CA THR A 349 -16.88 7.23 14.32
C THR A 349 -15.87 6.37 13.59
N LEU A 350 -15.95 5.06 13.76
CA LEU A 350 -15.05 4.10 13.14
C LEU A 350 -15.66 3.52 11.87
N ALA A 351 -14.92 3.60 10.75
CA ALA A 351 -15.13 2.77 9.57
C ALA A 351 -13.92 1.84 9.41
N ALA A 352 -14.14 0.53 9.30
CA ALA A 352 -13.07 -0.45 9.20
C ALA A 352 -13.31 -1.43 8.06
N VAL A 353 -12.23 -1.71 7.30
CA VAL A 353 -12.14 -2.81 6.35
C VAL A 353 -10.98 -3.71 6.78
N GLY A 354 -11.25 -4.99 6.94
CA GLY A 354 -10.28 -5.91 7.52
C GLY A 354 -10.02 -7.16 6.70
N ARG A 355 -8.75 -7.42 6.37
CA ARG A 355 -8.26 -8.70 5.86
C ARG A 355 -8.13 -9.67 7.03
N ILE A 356 -9.30 -10.12 7.52
CA ILE A 356 -9.41 -10.84 8.80
C ILE A 356 -8.80 -12.24 8.80
N GLY A 357 -8.47 -12.78 7.63
CA GLY A 357 -7.67 -14.00 7.50
C GLY A 357 -6.15 -13.78 7.65
N HIS A 358 -5.68 -12.52 7.74
CA HIS A 358 -4.26 -12.16 7.87
C HIS A 358 -3.98 -11.16 8.99
N GLY A 359 -5.01 -10.76 9.74
CA GLY A 359 -4.81 -9.86 10.87
C GLY A 359 -4.45 -8.42 10.49
N ASN A 360 -4.93 -7.91 9.35
CA ASN A 360 -4.72 -6.52 8.92
C ASN A 360 -6.06 -5.78 8.83
N LEU A 361 -6.14 -4.60 9.44
CA LEU A 361 -7.29 -3.70 9.39
C LEU A 361 -6.86 -2.36 8.78
N ALA A 362 -7.62 -1.84 7.83
CA ALA A 362 -7.62 -0.44 7.47
C ALA A 362 -8.75 0.25 8.26
N VAL A 363 -8.39 1.18 9.12
CA VAL A 363 -9.32 1.86 10.03
C VAL A 363 -9.32 3.35 9.70
N CYS A 364 -10.49 3.90 9.45
CA CYS A 364 -10.75 5.32 9.30
C CYS A 364 -11.55 5.81 10.51
N LEU A 365 -11.01 6.78 11.24
CA LEU A 365 -11.70 7.50 12.31
C LEU A 365 -12.09 8.88 11.79
N ALA A 366 -13.36 9.05 11.49
CA ALA A 366 -13.92 10.32 11.05
C ALA A 366 -14.57 11.06 12.24
N PRO A 367 -14.52 12.41 12.32
CA PRO A 367 -15.28 13.15 13.32
C PRO A 367 -16.75 12.73 13.34
N ALA A 368 -17.31 12.48 14.53
CA ALA A 368 -18.72 12.16 14.65
C ALA A 368 -19.57 13.36 14.20
N PHE A 369 -20.76 13.09 13.65
CA PHE A 369 -21.63 14.12 13.10
C PHE A 369 -21.83 15.31 14.05
N GLY A 370 -21.58 16.50 13.56
CA GLY A 370 -21.68 17.76 14.32
C GLY A 370 -20.53 18.02 15.30
N ARG A 371 -19.47 17.21 15.33
CA ARG A 371 -18.30 17.42 16.18
C ARG A 371 -17.20 18.14 15.41
N GLN A 372 -16.67 19.20 16.00
CA GLN A 372 -15.38 19.79 15.60
C GLN A 372 -14.30 19.27 16.54
N LEU A 373 -13.31 18.60 15.99
CA LEU A 373 -12.22 18.00 16.74
C LEU A 373 -10.95 18.83 16.56
N THR A 374 -10.18 18.93 17.63
CA THR A 374 -8.90 19.63 17.66
C THR A 374 -7.75 18.64 17.47
N ALA A 375 -6.56 19.12 17.15
CA ALA A 375 -5.36 18.29 17.08
C ALA A 375 -5.14 17.46 18.37
N ALA A 376 -5.55 17.98 19.54
CA ALA A 376 -5.44 17.26 20.81
C ALA A 376 -6.29 15.97 20.84
N ASN A 377 -7.45 15.94 20.23
CA ASN A 377 -8.30 14.75 20.16
C ASN A 377 -7.61 13.63 19.36
N TYR A 378 -7.01 13.95 18.21
CA TYR A 378 -6.26 12.99 17.38
C TYR A 378 -5.04 12.46 18.11
N ILE A 379 -4.27 13.35 18.77
CA ILE A 379 -3.08 12.97 19.56
C ILE A 379 -3.48 12.03 20.71
N THR A 380 -4.59 12.32 21.41
CA THR A 380 -5.11 11.48 22.50
C THR A 380 -5.46 10.08 22.00
N VAL A 381 -6.21 9.98 20.88
CA VAL A 381 -6.55 8.70 20.26
C VAL A 381 -5.29 7.90 19.91
N MET A 382 -4.32 8.53 19.27
CA MET A 382 -3.09 7.87 18.85
C MET A 382 -2.26 7.38 20.05
N ASN A 383 -2.10 8.21 21.07
CA ASN A 383 -1.36 7.83 22.27
C ASN A 383 -2.05 6.69 23.03
N THR A 384 -3.38 6.75 23.13
CA THR A 384 -4.18 5.71 23.79
C THR A 384 -4.06 4.37 23.04
N LEU A 385 -4.22 4.37 21.70
CA LEU A 385 -4.04 3.18 20.89
C LEU A 385 -2.62 2.61 21.02
N ASN A 386 -1.58 3.45 20.91
CA ASN A 386 -0.19 3.00 21.04
C ASN A 386 0.11 2.36 22.40
N ALA A 387 -0.49 2.90 23.48
CA ALA A 387 -0.29 2.40 24.84
C ALA A 387 -1.04 1.08 25.10
N GLN A 388 -2.23 0.87 24.50
CA GLN A 388 -3.12 -0.24 24.83
C GLN A 388 -3.09 -1.39 23.81
N LEU A 389 -2.56 -1.14 22.61
CA LEU A 389 -2.40 -2.20 21.60
C LEU A 389 -1.49 -3.33 22.13
N PRO A 390 -1.82 -4.60 21.82
CA PRO A 390 -0.95 -5.74 22.13
C PRO A 390 0.49 -5.51 21.68
N HIS A 391 1.46 -6.10 22.41
CA HIS A 391 2.88 -5.95 22.08
C HIS A 391 3.19 -6.39 20.64
N ASP A 392 2.55 -7.46 20.17
CA ASP A 392 2.75 -8.02 18.83
C ASP A 392 1.91 -7.30 17.75
N ALA A 393 1.12 -6.28 18.13
CA ALA A 393 0.38 -5.47 17.18
C ALA A 393 1.23 -4.28 16.70
N SER A 394 1.03 -3.87 15.46
CA SER A 394 1.62 -2.68 14.87
C SER A 394 0.56 -1.70 14.40
N LEU A 395 0.90 -0.41 14.45
CA LEU A 395 0.08 0.69 13.99
C LEU A 395 0.92 1.54 13.04
N ALA A 396 0.35 1.88 11.90
CA ALA A 396 0.93 2.86 10.96
C ALA A 396 -0.15 3.85 10.52
N ILE A 397 0.15 5.15 10.58
CA ILE A 397 -0.72 6.19 10.05
C ILE A 397 -0.58 6.21 8.53
N LEU A 398 -1.70 6.13 7.83
CA LEU A 398 -1.81 6.23 6.37
C LEU A 398 -2.22 7.65 5.94
N HIS A 399 -2.98 8.35 6.78
CA HIS A 399 -3.39 9.74 6.60
C HIS A 399 -3.75 10.35 7.96
N ALA A 400 -3.41 11.62 8.14
CA ALA A 400 -3.86 12.45 9.26
C ALA A 400 -4.09 13.88 8.76
N PRO A 401 -4.97 14.67 9.41
CA PRO A 401 -5.11 16.08 9.12
C PRO A 401 -3.78 16.83 9.25
N ALA A 402 -3.58 17.86 8.43
CA ALA A 402 -2.32 18.60 8.39
C ALA A 402 -1.88 19.16 9.75
N GLU A 403 -2.86 19.56 10.59
CA GLU A 403 -2.62 20.09 11.93
C GLU A 403 -2.06 19.06 12.92
N VAL A 404 -2.25 17.77 12.63
CA VAL A 404 -1.78 16.64 13.44
C VAL A 404 -0.44 16.14 12.94
N GLY A 405 -0.15 16.36 11.66
CA GLY A 405 1.08 15.92 11.01
C GLY A 405 2.33 16.40 11.75
N GLY A 406 3.25 15.50 12.06
CA GLY A 406 4.49 15.79 12.79
C GLY A 406 4.35 15.87 14.32
N LYS A 407 3.14 15.88 14.88
CA LYS A 407 2.90 15.91 16.34
C LYS A 407 2.70 14.52 16.96
N VAL A 408 2.56 13.49 16.14
CA VAL A 408 2.39 12.09 16.58
C VAL A 408 3.37 11.20 15.84
N ASP A 409 3.86 10.19 16.54
CA ASP A 409 4.64 9.14 15.90
C ASP A 409 3.74 8.33 14.97
N THR A 410 4.02 8.44 13.67
CA THR A 410 3.25 7.76 12.62
C THR A 410 3.52 6.25 12.56
N LEU A 411 4.50 5.78 13.31
CA LEU A 411 4.91 4.38 13.38
C LEU A 411 5.30 4.03 14.80
N ARG A 412 4.89 2.85 15.26
CA ARG A 412 5.42 2.28 16.49
C ARG A 412 6.90 1.90 16.27
N THR A 413 7.77 2.27 17.22
CA THR A 413 9.21 2.00 17.12
C THR A 413 9.46 0.48 17.10
N PRO A 414 10.06 -0.07 16.04
CA PRO A 414 10.36 -1.48 15.96
C PRO A 414 11.54 -1.87 16.85
N THR A 415 11.51 -3.09 17.38
CA THR A 415 12.60 -3.64 18.21
C THR A 415 13.95 -3.71 17.49
N HIS A 416 13.93 -3.77 16.16
CA HIS A 416 15.13 -3.93 15.30
C HIS A 416 15.61 -2.62 14.68
N LEU A 417 15.27 -1.47 15.25
CA LEU A 417 15.61 -0.16 14.67
C LEU A 417 17.11 0.02 14.41
N ALA A 418 17.97 -0.51 15.28
CA ALA A 418 19.43 -0.43 15.11
C ALA A 418 19.90 -1.16 13.83
N SER A 419 19.38 -2.36 13.57
CA SER A 419 19.68 -3.11 12.34
C SER A 419 19.13 -2.41 11.10
N MET A 420 17.95 -1.80 11.20
CA MET A 420 17.36 -1.04 10.11
C MET A 420 18.20 0.19 9.75
N ARG A 421 18.74 0.91 10.76
CA ARG A 421 19.67 2.03 10.56
C ARG A 421 20.99 1.58 9.91
N ALA A 422 21.52 0.43 10.30
CA ALA A 422 22.73 -0.12 9.70
C ALA A 422 22.52 -0.43 8.20
N VAL A 423 21.37 -1.03 7.83
CA VAL A 423 21.01 -1.29 6.44
C VAL A 423 20.83 0.03 5.66
N LYS A 424 20.15 1.02 6.24
CA LYS A 424 20.03 2.36 5.62
C LYS A 424 21.41 2.95 5.36
N GLY A 425 22.31 2.96 6.34
CA GLY A 425 23.67 3.47 6.19
C GLY A 425 24.51 2.73 5.15
N ALA A 426 24.25 1.44 4.91
CA ALA A 426 24.93 0.66 3.88
C ALA A 426 24.43 0.95 2.44
N LEU A 427 23.16 1.31 2.27
CA LEU A 427 22.53 1.55 0.97
C LEU A 427 22.39 3.03 0.61
N ASP A 428 22.30 3.90 1.61
CA ASP A 428 22.16 5.35 1.46
C ASP A 428 22.93 6.07 2.59
N PRO A 429 24.27 6.06 2.53
CA PRO A 429 25.14 6.53 3.61
C PRO A 429 25.02 8.02 3.92
N LYS A 430 24.52 8.83 2.98
CA LYS A 430 24.30 10.28 3.19
C LYS A 430 22.85 10.64 3.48
N ASP A 431 21.99 9.63 3.65
CA ASP A 431 20.55 9.81 3.91
C ASP A 431 19.89 10.79 2.92
N ILE A 432 20.11 10.58 1.63
CA ILE A 432 19.51 11.43 0.58
C ILE A 432 18.11 10.97 0.17
N LEU A 433 17.78 9.66 0.32
CA LEU A 433 16.53 9.10 -0.16
C LEU A 433 15.41 9.23 0.87
N ASN A 434 14.31 9.92 0.51
CA ASN A 434 13.12 10.12 1.33
C ASN A 434 13.47 10.50 2.79
N ARG A 435 14.36 11.49 2.95
CA ARG A 435 14.90 11.95 4.22
C ARG A 435 13.81 12.25 5.25
N GLY A 436 13.90 11.63 6.43
CA GLY A 436 12.97 11.83 7.54
C GLY A 436 11.64 11.07 7.42
N ARG A 437 11.39 10.35 6.33
CA ARG A 437 10.10 9.68 6.09
C ARG A 437 9.90 8.42 6.94
N PHE A 438 10.97 7.78 7.35
CA PHE A 438 10.95 6.65 8.26
C PHE A 438 11.51 7.03 9.63
N LEU A 439 11.81 6.04 10.49
CA LEU A 439 12.30 6.24 11.86
C LEU A 439 13.81 6.54 11.97
N PHE A 440 14.46 6.85 10.87
CA PHE A 440 15.86 7.22 10.78
C PHE A 440 16.10 8.36 9.83
#